data_1f1f69560415b4190089431ca6b9a402
#
_entry.id   1f1f69560415b4190089431ca6b9a402
#
_cell.length_a   1.000
_cell.length_b   1.000
_cell.length_c   1.000
_cell.angle_alpha   90.00
_cell.angle_beta   90.00
_cell.angle_gamma   90.00
#
_symmetry.space_group_name_H-M   'P 1'
#
loop_
_entity.id
_entity.type
_entity.pdbx_description
1 polymer ?
#
loop_
_entity_poly.entity_id
_entity_poly.type
_entity_poly.pdbx_seq_one_letter_code
_entity_poly.pdbx_strand_id
1 'polypeptide(L)'
;MSVTLLQGLILALIVFAFAWDARWECFFVFHPIIICFVTGLVLGDWKLGLEAGAIAELSYLGLTTVGGTVPPNALIAGLMTVVLAYKSGVSAETALGLSLPFALLMQWIVIACQSLFSGFNVKVEQAIKQNDIKKFKFYVFLPEIILTSLYAVVAFLSTYALQNVLSKFVNSFPEFP
;
A
#
# COMPACT_ATOMS: atom_id res chain seq x y z
N MET A 1 8.25 -1.64 -20.07
CA MET A 1 7.76 -3.03 -19.91
C MET A 1 6.32 -3.02 -19.43
N SER A 2 5.51 -4.07 -19.67
CA SER A 2 4.11 -4.11 -19.21
C SER A 2 3.94 -5.12 -18.08
N VAL A 3 3.14 -4.78 -17.08
CA VAL A 3 2.76 -5.69 -16.00
C VAL A 3 1.68 -6.64 -16.53
N THR A 4 1.87 -7.94 -16.39
CA THR A 4 0.87 -8.94 -16.79
C THR A 4 -0.28 -9.01 -15.78
N LEU A 5 -1.45 -9.51 -16.21
CA LEU A 5 -2.59 -9.71 -15.31
C LEU A 5 -2.22 -10.58 -14.09
N LEU A 6 -1.45 -11.63 -14.31
CA LEU A 6 -1.02 -12.54 -13.24
C LEU A 6 -0.12 -11.81 -12.22
N GLN A 7 0.85 -11.02 -12.70
CA GLN A 7 1.70 -10.20 -11.81
C GLN A 7 0.86 -9.20 -11.03
N GLY A 8 -0.09 -8.52 -11.66
CA GLY A 8 -0.99 -7.59 -10.97
C GLY A 8 -1.83 -8.25 -9.88
N LEU A 9 -2.35 -9.46 -10.12
CA LEU A 9 -3.08 -10.24 -9.12
C LEU A 9 -2.17 -10.70 -7.97
N ILE A 10 -0.97 -11.17 -8.27
CA ILE A 10 0.01 -11.58 -7.25
C ILE A 10 0.38 -10.38 -6.37
N LEU A 11 0.66 -9.22 -6.96
CA LEU A 11 0.97 -7.99 -6.22
C LEU A 11 -0.19 -7.55 -5.34
N ALA A 12 -1.43 -7.65 -5.83
CA ALA A 12 -2.61 -7.33 -5.03
C ALA A 12 -2.76 -8.26 -3.81
N LEU A 13 -2.51 -9.56 -3.96
CA LEU A 13 -2.53 -10.53 -2.86
C LEU A 13 -1.42 -10.27 -1.84
N ILE A 14 -0.21 -9.94 -2.31
CA ILE A 14 0.91 -9.58 -1.44
C ILE A 14 0.57 -8.31 -0.64
N VAL A 15 0.03 -7.29 -1.30
CA VAL A 15 -0.37 -6.05 -0.64
C VAL A 15 -1.49 -6.30 0.37
N PHE A 16 -2.45 -7.18 0.07
CA PHE A 16 -3.46 -7.60 1.04
C PHE A 16 -2.83 -8.18 2.30
N ALA A 17 -1.90 -9.13 2.14
CA ALA A 17 -1.22 -9.78 3.26
C ALA A 17 -0.35 -8.79 4.08
N PHE A 18 0.37 -7.90 3.39
CA PHE A 18 1.23 -6.90 4.03
C PHE A 18 0.42 -5.80 4.71
N ALA A 19 -0.70 -5.38 4.12
CA ALA A 19 -1.62 -4.45 4.74
C ALA A 19 -2.28 -5.07 5.99
N TRP A 20 -2.56 -6.37 5.95
CA TRP A 20 -3.04 -7.11 7.12
C TRP A 20 -2.00 -7.10 8.25
N ASP A 21 -0.73 -7.39 7.92
CA ASP A 21 0.37 -7.32 8.89
C ASP A 21 0.56 -5.90 9.46
N ALA A 22 0.43 -4.87 8.61
CA ALA A 22 0.51 -3.47 9.05
C ALA A 22 -0.57 -3.06 10.07
N ARG A 23 -1.68 -3.80 10.16
CA ARG A 23 -2.75 -3.55 11.14
C ARG A 23 -2.49 -4.22 12.49
N TRP A 24 -1.75 -5.31 12.47
CA TRP A 24 -1.48 -6.13 13.66
C TRP A 24 -0.04 -6.07 14.14
N GLU A 25 0.86 -5.51 13.30
CA GLU A 25 2.29 -5.34 13.58
C GLU A 25 2.95 -6.64 14.07
N CYS A 26 2.62 -7.77 13.42
CA CYS A 26 3.10 -9.09 13.85
C CYS A 26 4.47 -9.43 13.30
N PHE A 27 4.72 -9.16 12.01
CA PHE A 27 5.92 -9.58 11.29
C PHE A 27 6.72 -8.41 10.70
N PHE A 28 6.15 -7.22 10.69
CA PHE A 28 6.76 -6.01 10.13
C PHE A 28 7.12 -6.11 8.64
N VAL A 29 6.44 -6.97 7.90
CA VAL A 29 6.66 -7.13 6.44
C VAL A 29 6.11 -5.99 5.60
N PHE A 30 5.34 -5.09 6.19
CA PHE A 30 4.75 -3.92 5.52
C PHE A 30 5.77 -2.78 5.27
N HIS A 31 7.01 -2.92 5.70
CA HIS A 31 8.07 -1.92 5.47
C HIS A 31 8.37 -1.74 3.99
N PRO A 32 8.64 -0.51 3.52
CA PRO A 32 8.93 -0.21 2.12
C PRO A 32 10.01 -1.09 1.50
N ILE A 33 11.08 -1.36 2.23
CA ILE A 33 12.18 -2.19 1.72
C ILE A 33 11.72 -3.62 1.37
N ILE A 34 10.80 -4.19 2.14
CA ILE A 34 10.32 -5.55 1.94
C ILE A 34 9.32 -5.58 0.77
N ILE A 35 8.34 -4.67 0.74
CA ILE A 35 7.37 -4.63 -0.37
C ILE A 35 8.05 -4.33 -1.71
N CYS A 36 9.03 -3.42 -1.73
CA CYS A 36 9.81 -3.12 -2.93
C CYS A 36 10.58 -4.34 -3.42
N PHE A 37 11.28 -5.04 -2.53
CA PHE A 37 12.02 -6.25 -2.88
C PHE A 37 11.10 -7.33 -3.45
N VAL A 38 9.99 -7.62 -2.78
CA VAL A 38 9.02 -8.62 -3.24
C VAL A 38 8.37 -8.21 -4.56
N THR A 39 8.07 -6.91 -4.73
CA THR A 39 7.55 -6.39 -6.01
C THR A 39 8.59 -6.59 -7.14
N GLY A 40 9.86 -6.29 -6.87
CA GLY A 40 10.94 -6.52 -7.81
C GLY A 40 11.08 -8.00 -8.20
N LEU A 41 10.96 -8.92 -7.25
CA LEU A 41 10.94 -10.36 -7.52
C LEU A 41 9.79 -10.77 -8.46
N VAL A 42 8.58 -10.27 -8.21
CA VAL A 42 7.39 -10.56 -9.03
C VAL A 42 7.53 -10.00 -10.44
N LEU A 43 8.18 -8.85 -10.59
CA LEU A 43 8.42 -8.23 -11.89
C LEU A 43 9.66 -8.78 -12.61
N GLY A 44 10.51 -9.56 -11.93
CA GLY A 44 11.72 -10.16 -12.49
C GLY A 44 12.98 -9.28 -12.40
N ASP A 45 12.92 -8.19 -11.64
CA ASP A 45 14.07 -7.31 -11.37
C ASP A 45 14.21 -7.03 -9.86
N TRP A 46 14.78 -8.00 -9.16
CA TRP A 46 15.00 -7.90 -7.72
C TRP A 46 16.03 -6.82 -7.32
N LYS A 47 16.98 -6.48 -8.21
CA LYS A 47 17.98 -5.43 -7.95
C LYS A 47 17.31 -4.06 -7.90
N LEU A 48 16.47 -3.76 -8.88
CA LEU A 48 15.63 -2.57 -8.88
C LEU A 48 14.73 -2.52 -7.63
N GLY A 49 14.17 -3.68 -7.23
CA GLY A 49 13.37 -3.78 -6.01
C GLY A 49 14.14 -3.40 -4.75
N LEU A 50 15.39 -3.86 -4.59
CA LEU A 50 16.24 -3.51 -3.44
C LEU A 50 16.66 -2.04 -3.46
N GLU A 51 17.07 -1.52 -4.61
CA GLU A 51 17.48 -0.11 -4.79
C GLU A 51 16.33 0.83 -4.43
N ALA A 52 15.17 0.63 -5.04
CA ALA A 52 13.95 1.38 -4.75
C ALA A 52 13.53 1.22 -3.28
N GLY A 53 13.68 0.02 -2.74
CA GLY A 53 13.35 -0.29 -1.35
C GLY A 53 14.22 0.47 -0.35
N ALA A 54 15.51 0.54 -0.59
CA ALA A 54 16.44 1.28 0.28
C ALA A 54 16.09 2.78 0.32
N ILE A 55 15.83 3.37 -0.85
CA ILE A 55 15.47 4.79 -0.97
C ILE A 55 14.10 5.06 -0.34
N ALA A 56 13.11 4.21 -0.60
CA ALA A 56 11.78 4.34 -0.03
C ALA A 56 11.80 4.17 1.50
N GLU A 57 12.53 3.18 2.02
CA GLU A 57 12.66 2.97 3.47
C GLU A 57 13.25 4.19 4.17
N LEU A 58 14.34 4.73 3.65
CA LEU A 58 14.96 5.94 4.21
C LEU A 58 14.03 7.14 4.17
N SER A 59 13.24 7.29 3.11
CA SER A 59 12.32 8.42 2.93
C SER A 59 11.10 8.34 3.86
N TYR A 60 10.66 7.14 4.21
CA TYR A 60 9.51 6.90 5.10
C TYR A 60 9.93 6.57 6.53
N LEU A 61 11.24 6.53 6.82
CA LEU A 61 11.77 6.25 8.15
C LEU A 61 11.27 7.28 9.16
N GLY A 62 10.67 6.80 10.25
CA GLY A 62 10.13 7.66 11.31
C GLY A 62 8.76 8.29 11.01
N LEU A 63 8.17 8.08 9.85
CA LEU A 63 6.81 8.49 9.57
C LEU A 63 5.82 7.52 10.22
N THR A 64 5.33 7.88 11.39
CA THR A 64 4.34 7.12 12.13
C THR A 64 3.08 7.93 12.39
N THR A 65 1.97 7.27 12.68
CA THR A 65 0.73 7.92 13.09
C THR A 65 0.84 8.46 14.50
N VAL A 66 1.01 9.77 14.65
CA VAL A 66 1.09 10.43 15.96
C VAL A 66 0.04 11.53 16.04
N GLY A 67 -0.67 11.60 17.15
CA GLY A 67 -1.62 12.67 17.42
C GLY A 67 -2.82 12.72 16.44
N GLY A 68 -3.17 11.59 15.80
CA GLY A 68 -4.27 11.52 14.83
C GLY A 68 -3.88 11.93 13.40
N THR A 69 -2.62 12.29 13.15
CA THR A 69 -2.12 12.49 11.79
C THR A 69 -1.77 11.15 11.14
N VAL A 70 -2.30 10.91 9.96
CA VAL A 70 -1.96 9.73 9.15
C VAL A 70 -0.96 10.16 8.09
N PRO A 71 0.28 9.64 8.07
CA PRO A 71 1.25 9.97 7.03
C PRO A 71 0.86 9.34 5.67
N PRO A 72 1.48 9.79 4.55
CA PRO A 72 1.35 9.12 3.26
C PRO A 72 1.67 7.63 3.39
N ASN A 73 0.93 6.79 2.68
CA ASN A 73 1.00 5.34 2.86
C ASN A 73 2.28 4.74 2.27
N ALA A 74 3.21 4.34 3.14
CA ALA A 74 4.52 3.81 2.78
C ALA A 74 4.45 2.49 1.99
N LEU A 75 3.48 1.60 2.29
CA LEU A 75 3.30 0.32 1.60
C LEU A 75 2.95 0.53 0.12
N ILE A 76 1.97 1.41 -0.17
CA ILE A 76 1.58 1.73 -1.55
C ILE A 76 2.65 2.57 -2.25
N ALA A 77 3.33 3.47 -1.53
CA ALA A 77 4.46 4.21 -2.08
C ALA A 77 5.57 3.26 -2.57
N GLY A 78 6.00 2.32 -1.72
CA GLY A 78 7.03 1.33 -2.07
C GLY A 78 6.63 0.48 -3.29
N LEU A 79 5.41 -0.09 -3.29
CA LEU A 79 4.88 -0.82 -4.43
C LEU A 79 4.98 0.00 -5.72
N MET A 80 4.45 1.23 -5.70
CA MET A 80 4.37 2.08 -6.89
C MET A 80 5.74 2.59 -7.35
N THR A 81 6.68 2.80 -6.44
CA THR A 81 8.06 3.17 -6.80
C THR A 81 8.68 2.11 -7.70
N VAL A 82 8.62 0.84 -7.33
CA VAL A 82 9.17 -0.24 -8.16
C VAL A 82 8.41 -0.39 -9.47
N VAL A 83 7.08 -0.34 -9.45
CA VAL A 83 6.25 -0.48 -10.65
C VAL A 83 6.51 0.65 -11.65
N LEU A 84 6.64 1.89 -11.18
CA LEU A 84 6.92 3.06 -12.03
C LEU A 84 8.33 2.99 -12.60
N ALA A 85 9.36 2.70 -11.78
CA ALA A 85 10.73 2.54 -12.24
C ALA A 85 10.85 1.42 -13.29
N TYR A 86 10.26 0.25 -13.02
CA TYR A 86 10.26 -0.90 -13.92
C TYR A 86 9.61 -0.60 -15.27
N LYS A 87 8.48 0.14 -15.28
CA LYS A 87 7.74 0.44 -16.51
C LYS A 87 8.38 1.53 -17.34
N SER A 88 8.82 2.60 -16.68
CA SER A 88 9.26 3.83 -17.38
C SER A 88 10.77 3.93 -17.52
N GLY A 89 11.53 3.06 -16.82
CA GLY A 89 12.99 3.10 -16.83
C GLY A 89 13.58 4.34 -16.14
N VAL A 90 12.76 5.06 -15.36
CA VAL A 90 13.24 6.22 -14.57
C VAL A 90 14.00 5.74 -13.33
N SER A 91 14.84 6.61 -12.76
CA SER A 91 15.57 6.28 -11.53
C SER A 91 14.61 6.00 -10.35
N ALA A 92 15.09 5.26 -9.35
CA ALA A 92 14.30 4.92 -8.18
C ALA A 92 13.85 6.16 -7.39
N GLU A 93 14.69 7.21 -7.33
CA GLU A 93 14.35 8.48 -6.68
C GLU A 93 13.21 9.20 -7.40
N THR A 94 13.30 9.29 -8.73
CA THR A 94 12.24 9.90 -9.55
C THR A 94 10.93 9.11 -9.41
N ALA A 95 11.02 7.78 -9.46
CA ALA A 95 9.86 6.90 -9.28
C ALA A 95 9.23 7.05 -7.90
N LEU A 96 10.03 7.25 -6.83
CA LEU A 96 9.52 7.52 -5.50
C LEU A 96 8.73 8.83 -5.46
N GLY A 97 9.24 9.90 -6.06
CA GLY A 97 8.50 11.16 -6.18
C GLY A 97 7.16 10.99 -6.91
N LEU A 98 7.16 10.24 -8.02
CA LEU A 98 5.96 9.93 -8.81
C LEU A 98 4.98 8.98 -8.09
N SER A 99 5.43 8.25 -7.09
CA SER A 99 4.57 7.37 -6.27
C SER A 99 3.74 8.12 -5.23
N LEU A 100 4.11 9.35 -4.86
CA LEU A 100 3.44 10.15 -3.82
C LEU A 100 1.93 10.32 -4.02
N PRO A 101 1.39 10.60 -5.23
CA PRO A 101 -0.05 10.70 -5.42
C PRO A 101 -0.81 9.42 -5.01
N PHE A 102 -0.23 8.25 -5.24
CA PHE A 102 -0.82 6.96 -4.86
C PHE A 102 -0.77 6.74 -3.35
N ALA A 103 0.34 7.13 -2.72
CA ALA A 103 0.48 7.09 -1.26
C ALA A 103 -0.54 8.01 -0.56
N LEU A 104 -0.74 9.22 -1.12
CA LEU A 104 -1.74 10.17 -0.63
C LEU A 104 -3.17 9.68 -0.87
N LEU A 105 -3.47 9.11 -2.04
CA LEU A 105 -4.77 8.50 -2.32
C LEU A 105 -5.11 7.44 -1.26
N MET A 106 -4.16 6.54 -0.97
CA MET A 106 -4.37 5.49 0.02
C MET A 106 -4.51 6.06 1.43
N GLN A 107 -3.73 7.10 1.78
CA GLN A 107 -3.88 7.84 3.04
C GLN A 107 -5.32 8.35 3.22
N TRP A 108 -5.90 9.00 2.21
CA TRP A 108 -7.28 9.48 2.26
C TRP A 108 -8.30 8.35 2.40
N ILE A 109 -8.09 7.23 1.71
CA ILE A 109 -8.94 6.03 1.85
C ILE A 109 -8.89 5.51 3.28
N VAL A 110 -7.70 5.42 3.88
CA VAL A 110 -7.52 4.98 5.28
C VAL A 110 -8.25 5.90 6.24
N ILE A 111 -8.09 7.22 6.10
CA ILE A 111 -8.76 8.23 6.96
C ILE A 111 -10.29 8.10 6.84
N ALA A 112 -10.80 8.00 5.61
CA ALA A 112 -12.24 7.84 5.38
C ALA A 112 -12.78 6.54 5.99
N CYS A 113 -12.07 5.42 5.81
CA CYS A 113 -12.45 4.14 6.41
C CYS A 113 -12.42 4.19 7.94
N GLN A 114 -11.38 4.76 8.54
CA GLN A 114 -11.30 4.90 10.01
C GLN A 114 -12.45 5.74 10.57
N SER A 115 -12.81 6.81 9.87
CA SER A 115 -13.96 7.65 10.27
C SER A 115 -15.27 6.89 10.18
N LEU A 116 -15.50 6.14 9.10
CA LEU A 116 -16.69 5.32 8.91
C LEU A 116 -16.77 4.16 9.91
N PHE A 117 -15.63 3.54 10.19
CA PHE A 117 -15.53 2.38 11.09
C PHE A 117 -15.63 2.75 12.57
N SER A 118 -15.52 4.03 12.93
CA SER A 118 -15.70 4.47 14.32
C SER A 118 -17.05 4.03 14.93
N GLY A 119 -18.10 3.90 14.10
CA GLY A 119 -19.40 3.37 14.51
C GLY A 119 -19.38 1.90 14.96
N PHE A 120 -18.39 1.12 14.52
CA PHE A 120 -18.22 -0.27 14.99
C PHE A 120 -17.74 -0.35 16.44
N ASN A 121 -17.05 0.68 16.95
CA ASN A 121 -16.56 0.71 18.33
C ASN A 121 -17.71 0.57 19.34
N VAL A 122 -18.86 1.20 19.07
CA VAL A 122 -20.05 1.08 19.91
C VAL A 122 -20.58 -0.36 19.92
N LYS A 123 -20.56 -1.04 18.76
CA LYS A 123 -21.00 -2.44 18.64
C LYS A 123 -20.03 -3.40 19.33
N VAL A 124 -18.72 -3.11 19.25
CA VAL A 124 -17.69 -3.86 19.98
C VAL A 124 -17.90 -3.73 21.48
N GLU A 125 -18.13 -2.52 21.99
CA GLU A 125 -18.41 -2.29 23.43
C GLU A 125 -19.68 -3.03 23.89
N GLN A 126 -20.74 -3.02 23.10
CA GLN A 126 -21.96 -3.76 23.39
C GLN A 126 -21.72 -5.28 23.42
N ALA A 127 -20.95 -5.81 22.49
CA ALA A 127 -20.59 -7.22 22.45
C ALA A 127 -19.79 -7.65 23.70
N ILE A 128 -18.88 -6.79 24.17
CA ILE A 128 -18.12 -7.00 25.41
C ILE A 128 -19.07 -7.03 26.61
N LYS A 129 -19.98 -6.04 26.74
CA LYS A 129 -20.96 -5.98 27.84
C LYS A 129 -21.87 -7.19 27.87
N GLN A 130 -22.21 -7.78 26.70
CA GLN A 130 -23.04 -8.97 26.57
C GLN A 130 -22.23 -10.27 26.68
N ASN A 131 -20.90 -10.20 26.86
CA ASN A 131 -19.98 -11.35 26.84
C ASN A 131 -20.13 -12.23 25.57
N ASP A 132 -20.46 -11.60 24.43
CA ASP A 132 -20.67 -12.27 23.14
C ASP A 132 -19.38 -12.23 22.31
N ILE A 133 -18.54 -13.26 22.51
CA ILE A 133 -17.23 -13.37 21.81
C ILE A 133 -17.40 -13.46 20.29
N LYS A 134 -18.49 -14.03 19.77
CA LYS A 134 -18.72 -14.17 18.32
C LYS A 134 -18.95 -12.80 17.68
N LYS A 135 -19.84 -11.98 18.27
CA LYS A 135 -20.08 -10.61 17.80
C LYS A 135 -18.84 -9.73 17.98
N PHE A 136 -18.13 -9.86 19.10
CA PHE A 136 -16.89 -9.15 19.33
C PHE A 136 -15.89 -9.40 18.17
N LYS A 137 -15.56 -10.67 17.88
CA LYS A 137 -14.67 -11.04 16.78
C LYS A 137 -15.17 -10.47 15.45
N PHE A 138 -16.44 -10.62 15.14
CA PHE A 138 -17.02 -10.13 13.88
C PHE A 138 -16.85 -8.62 13.71
N TYR A 139 -17.15 -7.82 14.72
CA TYR A 139 -17.05 -6.36 14.64
C TYR A 139 -15.62 -5.84 14.67
N VAL A 140 -14.66 -6.60 15.19
CA VAL A 140 -13.23 -6.26 15.15
C VAL A 140 -12.61 -6.61 13.80
N PHE A 141 -12.86 -7.82 13.28
CA PHE A 141 -12.20 -8.27 12.05
C PHE A 141 -12.85 -7.73 10.77
N LEU A 142 -14.15 -7.47 10.75
CA LEU A 142 -14.83 -7.01 9.53
C LEU A 142 -14.28 -5.68 8.98
N PRO A 143 -14.08 -4.62 9.77
CA PRO A 143 -13.47 -3.39 9.29
C PRO A 143 -12.06 -3.60 8.73
N GLU A 144 -11.27 -4.45 9.36
CA GLU A 144 -9.90 -4.75 8.93
C GLU A 144 -9.86 -5.50 7.60
N ILE A 145 -10.74 -6.49 7.40
CA ILE A 145 -10.88 -7.20 6.13
C ILE A 145 -11.30 -6.24 5.02
N ILE A 146 -12.23 -5.33 5.28
CA ILE A 146 -12.68 -4.34 4.30
C ILE A 146 -11.50 -3.42 3.91
N LEU A 147 -10.79 -2.89 4.90
CA LEU A 147 -9.68 -1.98 4.65
C LEU A 147 -8.55 -2.66 3.87
N THR A 148 -8.11 -3.84 4.29
CA THR A 148 -7.05 -4.59 3.60
C THR A 148 -7.46 -5.03 2.19
N SER A 149 -8.75 -5.31 1.96
CA SER A 149 -9.27 -5.56 0.63
C SER A 149 -9.20 -4.31 -0.25
N LEU A 150 -9.46 -3.12 0.29
CA LEU A 150 -9.30 -1.86 -0.44
C LEU A 150 -7.83 -1.61 -0.83
N TYR A 151 -6.86 -1.95 0.04
CA TYR A 151 -5.44 -1.92 -0.33
C TYR A 151 -5.15 -2.80 -1.55
N ALA A 152 -5.66 -4.03 -1.57
CA ALA A 152 -5.48 -4.95 -2.69
C ALA A 152 -6.12 -4.42 -3.98
N VAL A 153 -7.32 -3.82 -3.89
CA VAL A 153 -8.01 -3.21 -5.04
C VAL A 153 -7.20 -2.02 -5.58
N VAL A 154 -6.75 -1.12 -4.71
CA VAL A 154 -5.91 0.02 -5.11
C VAL A 154 -4.61 -0.47 -5.75
N ALA A 155 -3.94 -1.45 -5.17
CA ALA A 155 -2.73 -2.04 -5.73
C ALA A 155 -2.98 -2.64 -7.13
N PHE A 156 -4.04 -3.43 -7.30
CA PHE A 156 -4.39 -4.02 -8.60
C PHE A 156 -4.71 -2.95 -9.65
N LEU A 157 -5.55 -1.99 -9.30
CA LEU A 157 -5.91 -0.91 -10.22
C LEU A 157 -4.70 -0.07 -10.62
N SER A 158 -3.85 0.29 -9.67
CA SER A 158 -2.67 1.12 -9.92
C SER A 158 -1.59 0.39 -10.72
N THR A 159 -1.36 -0.89 -10.47
CA THR A 159 -0.30 -1.64 -11.13
C THR A 159 -0.68 -2.18 -12.52
N TYR A 160 -1.90 -2.67 -12.67
CA TYR A 160 -2.38 -3.32 -13.88
C TYR A 160 -3.42 -2.50 -14.66
N ALA A 161 -4.56 -2.15 -14.04
CA ALA A 161 -5.67 -1.59 -14.79
C ALA A 161 -5.36 -0.18 -15.36
N LEU A 162 -4.64 0.65 -14.62
CA LEU A 162 -4.28 2.01 -15.01
C LEU A 162 -2.91 2.13 -15.69
N GLN A 163 -2.30 1.00 -16.08
CA GLN A 163 -0.94 1.01 -16.62
C GLN A 163 -0.74 1.92 -17.84
N ASN A 164 -1.74 2.08 -18.72
CA ASN A 164 -1.68 2.97 -19.87
C ASN A 164 -1.80 4.46 -19.47
N VAL A 165 -2.55 4.75 -18.41
CA VAL A 165 -2.68 6.10 -17.86
C VAL A 165 -1.39 6.49 -17.14
N LEU A 166 -0.78 5.55 -16.41
CA LEU A 166 0.50 5.74 -15.74
C LEU A 166 1.62 6.10 -16.72
N SER A 167 1.70 5.42 -17.85
CA SER A 167 2.72 5.71 -18.87
C SER A 167 2.57 7.14 -19.41
N LYS A 168 1.34 7.59 -19.65
CA LYS A 168 1.06 8.97 -20.06
C LYS A 168 1.39 9.98 -18.95
N PHE A 169 1.08 9.63 -17.70
CA PHE A 169 1.36 10.47 -16.54
C PHE A 169 2.87 10.67 -16.37
N VAL A 170 3.68 9.61 -16.39
CA VAL A 170 5.13 9.71 -16.27
C VAL A 170 5.73 10.53 -17.42
N ASN A 171 5.31 10.30 -18.66
CA ASN A 171 5.79 11.01 -19.83
C ASN A 171 5.37 12.50 -19.88
N SER A 172 4.44 12.93 -19.04
CA SER A 172 4.06 14.36 -18.95
C SER A 172 4.97 15.18 -18.04
N PHE A 173 5.83 14.53 -17.25
CA PHE A 173 6.83 15.22 -16.46
C PHE A 173 8.11 15.42 -17.29
N PRO A 174 8.68 16.65 -17.31
CA PRO A 174 9.97 16.87 -17.97
C PRO A 174 11.05 16.04 -17.28
N GLU A 175 11.91 15.40 -18.08
CA GLU A 175 13.12 14.77 -17.56
C GLU A 175 13.95 15.85 -16.87
N PHE A 176 14.12 15.74 -15.56
CA PHE A 176 15.09 16.56 -14.87
C PHE A 176 16.49 16.02 -15.18
N PRO A 177 17.42 16.88 -15.62
CA PRO A 177 18.79 16.48 -15.93
C PRO A 177 19.56 16.01 -14.71
#